data_c5300816aa06f8b80c25aa1d0fce0677
#
_entry.id   c5300816aa06f8b80c25aa1d0fce0677
#
_cell.length_a   1.000
_cell.length_b   1.000
_cell.length_c   1.000
_cell.angle_alpha   90.00
_cell.angle_beta   90.00
_cell.angle_gamma   90.00
#
_symmetry.space_group_name_H-M   'P 1'
#
loop_
_entity.id
_entity.type
_entity.pdbx_description
1 polymer ?
#
loop_
_entity_poly.entity_id
_entity_poly.type
_entity_poly.pdbx_seq_one_letter_code
_entity_poly.pdbx_strand_id
1 'polypeptide(L)'
;MKYKSSLFLVILSLASQLNLPTEAKQSNARNVSKAGKKEQYAGSIPKPTLSEVAYGSHERHVLDFWKAKSDKPAPLVFVIHGGGWSGGSKERLSRFVDAPALLKAGISVVAINYRYIHNAQGLKPPVKAPLFDAARALQFVRSKAAEWNIDKTHIAAAGSSAGACTSLWLLYHDDLADPESDDPIARESTRLYCAAVNNAQSSLDPKQLKAWTPNSKYGGHAFGMKSFDQFLAERKNILPWIQEYSPYALASSDDPPVYLYYKGPAPAIGKPQKDPTHTANFGLKLQERCEELGLSCELVYKGAKKVKHKDATAYLIATFNKKAGKD
;
A
#
# COMPACT_ATOMS: atom_id res chain seq x y z
N MET A 1 -30.14 -50.78 41.00
CA MET A 1 -29.22 -51.71 41.69
C MET A 1 -27.85 -51.06 41.65
N LYS A 2 -27.38 -50.43 42.75
CA LYS A 2 -26.43 -50.97 43.73
C LYS A 2 -25.07 -51.26 43.02
N TYR A 3 -23.92 -50.66 43.32
CA TYR A 3 -23.31 -50.30 44.62
C TYR A 3 -22.19 -49.28 44.44
N LYS A 4 -22.01 -48.47 45.47
CA LYS A 4 -20.89 -47.63 45.87
C LYS A 4 -19.66 -48.51 46.18
N SER A 5 -18.44 -47.95 46.01
CA SER A 5 -17.47 -47.95 47.11
C SER A 5 -16.33 -46.97 46.88
N SER A 6 -16.21 -46.05 47.79
CA SER A 6 -15.05 -45.20 48.08
C SER A 6 -13.90 -46.05 48.65
N LEU A 7 -12.64 -45.69 48.34
CA LEU A 7 -11.55 -45.96 49.28
C LEU A 7 -10.55 -44.81 49.31
N PHE A 8 -10.47 -44.19 50.47
CA PHE A 8 -9.45 -43.26 50.96
C PHE A 8 -8.18 -44.02 51.39
N LEU A 9 -7.01 -43.51 51.12
CA LEU A 9 -5.79 -43.63 51.91
C LEU A 9 -4.77 -42.61 51.41
N VAL A 10 -4.48 -41.51 52.05
CA VAL A 10 -3.69 -41.13 53.21
C VAL A 10 -2.16 -41.40 53.06
N ILE A 11 -1.46 -40.32 52.78
CA ILE A 11 -0.17 -39.77 53.26
C ILE A 11 1.06 -40.69 53.36
N LEU A 12 2.18 -40.23 52.74
CA LEU A 12 3.41 -39.95 53.51
C LEU A 12 4.35 -39.01 52.71
N SER A 13 4.72 -37.93 53.37
CA SER A 13 5.74 -36.98 52.99
C SER A 13 7.14 -37.53 53.07
N LEU A 14 7.97 -37.33 52.06
CA LEU A 14 9.44 -37.34 52.22
C LEU A 14 10.01 -36.12 51.53
N ALA A 15 10.48 -35.22 52.32
CA ALA A 15 11.33 -34.13 51.91
C ALA A 15 12.75 -34.66 51.64
N SER A 16 13.22 -34.53 50.43
CA SER A 16 14.64 -34.61 50.16
C SER A 16 15.08 -33.31 49.46
N GLN A 17 15.84 -32.54 50.21
CA GLN A 17 16.58 -31.38 49.72
C GLN A 17 17.57 -31.79 48.67
N LEU A 18 17.47 -31.26 47.49
CA LEU A 18 18.55 -31.29 46.51
C LEU A 18 18.84 -29.85 46.09
N ASN A 19 20.10 -29.49 46.35
CA ASN A 19 20.74 -28.21 46.06
C ASN A 19 20.57 -27.80 44.62
N LEU A 20 20.04 -26.59 44.38
CA LEU A 20 20.11 -25.88 43.10
C LEU A 20 21.43 -25.15 43.01
N PRO A 21 22.15 -25.23 41.89
CA PRO A 21 23.24 -24.29 41.62
C PRO A 21 22.68 -22.94 41.21
N THR A 22 22.92 -21.95 42.01
CA THR A 22 22.85 -20.51 41.69
C THR A 22 23.88 -20.23 40.60
N GLU A 23 23.42 -19.92 39.37
CA GLU A 23 24.04 -19.00 38.45
C GLU A 23 23.36 -19.09 37.07
N ALA A 24 22.24 -18.40 36.93
CA ALA A 24 21.78 -17.99 35.60
C ALA A 24 21.97 -16.47 35.54
N LYS A 25 23.04 -16.05 34.88
CA LYS A 25 23.37 -14.65 34.59
C LYS A 25 22.21 -13.96 33.93
N GLN A 26 21.77 -12.89 34.55
CA GLN A 26 20.97 -11.84 33.95
C GLN A 26 21.66 -11.31 32.68
N SER A 27 21.17 -11.68 31.52
CA SER A 27 21.46 -11.02 30.26
C SER A 27 20.20 -11.02 29.40
N ASN A 28 19.26 -10.14 29.75
CA ASN A 28 18.20 -9.72 28.82
C ASN A 28 17.47 -8.48 29.36
N ALA A 29 18.24 -7.41 29.54
CA ALA A 29 17.67 -6.08 29.76
C ALA A 29 18.43 -5.08 28.89
N ARG A 30 18.30 -5.18 27.57
CA ARG A 30 18.66 -4.11 26.64
C ARG A 30 17.99 -4.33 25.29
N ASN A 31 16.68 -4.16 25.24
CA ASN A 31 15.97 -3.72 24.04
C ASN A 31 14.70 -2.97 24.47
N VAL A 32 14.88 -1.97 25.30
CA VAL A 32 13.93 -0.86 25.33
C VAL A 32 14.21 -0.11 24.02
N SER A 33 13.39 -0.35 23.00
CA SER A 33 13.36 0.40 21.77
C SER A 33 13.36 1.87 22.14
N LYS A 34 14.41 2.62 21.74
CA LYS A 34 14.34 4.07 21.70
C LYS A 34 13.02 4.41 21.03
N ALA A 35 12.10 5.03 21.72
CA ALA A 35 10.88 5.60 21.15
C ALA A 35 11.37 6.47 19.98
N GLY A 36 11.21 5.97 18.75
CA GLY A 36 11.70 6.62 17.55
C GLY A 36 11.02 7.97 17.47
N LYS A 37 11.78 9.02 17.24
CA LYS A 37 11.26 10.37 17.03
C LYS A 37 10.16 10.29 15.99
N LYS A 38 8.92 10.65 16.38
CA LYS A 38 7.76 10.57 15.46
C LYS A 38 8.11 11.35 14.19
N GLU A 39 7.98 10.74 13.02
CA GLU A 39 8.23 11.39 11.73
C GLU A 39 7.33 12.63 11.63
N GLN A 40 7.83 13.72 11.05
CA GLN A 40 7.08 14.97 10.92
C GLN A 40 6.93 15.33 9.45
N TYR A 41 5.88 16.02 9.10
CA TYR A 41 5.73 16.59 7.76
C TYR A 41 6.86 17.58 7.45
N ALA A 42 7.28 17.63 6.19
CA ALA A 42 8.16 18.67 5.72
C ALA A 42 7.54 20.05 5.97
N GLY A 43 8.36 21.05 6.29
CA GLY A 43 7.88 22.41 6.59
C GLY A 43 7.07 23.08 5.47
N SER A 44 7.20 22.58 4.22
CA SER A 44 6.39 23.02 3.09
C SER A 44 4.95 22.51 3.10
N ILE A 45 4.65 21.45 3.88
CA ILE A 45 3.30 20.89 3.97
C ILE A 45 2.50 21.67 5.02
N PRO A 46 1.34 22.23 4.65
CA PRO A 46 0.50 22.92 5.62
C PRO A 46 -0.02 21.97 6.70
N LYS A 47 -0.43 22.52 7.82
CA LYS A 47 -1.09 21.73 8.87
C LYS A 47 -2.36 21.06 8.30
N PRO A 48 -2.57 19.75 8.57
CA PRO A 48 -3.80 19.08 8.14
C PRO A 48 -5.05 19.74 8.74
N THR A 49 -6.15 19.69 8.02
CA THR A 49 -7.48 20.09 8.51
C THR A 49 -7.96 19.15 9.61
N LEU A 50 -7.72 17.84 9.42
CA LEU A 50 -7.97 16.81 10.41
C LEU A 50 -6.72 15.92 10.50
N SER A 51 -6.29 15.61 11.72
CA SER A 51 -5.09 14.80 11.98
C SER A 51 -5.44 13.54 12.76
N GLU A 52 -4.71 12.45 12.51
CA GLU A 52 -4.81 11.19 13.25
C GLU A 52 -6.25 10.63 13.27
N VAL A 53 -7.01 10.81 12.19
CA VAL A 53 -8.37 10.30 12.07
C VAL A 53 -8.32 8.78 11.93
N ALA A 54 -8.91 8.06 12.87
CA ALA A 54 -8.97 6.60 12.83
C ALA A 54 -9.96 6.10 11.78
N TYR A 55 -9.52 5.19 10.90
CA TYR A 55 -10.38 4.48 9.94
C TYR A 55 -10.58 3.00 10.26
N GLY A 56 -9.98 2.52 11.35
CA GLY A 56 -10.07 1.16 11.87
C GLY A 56 -9.49 1.05 13.27
N SER A 57 -9.44 -0.16 13.83
CA SER A 57 -9.09 -0.40 15.24
C SER A 57 -7.59 -0.52 15.54
N HIS A 58 -6.74 -0.69 14.51
CA HIS A 58 -5.30 -0.82 14.73
C HIS A 58 -4.64 0.55 14.88
N GLU A 59 -3.59 0.68 15.70
CA GLU A 59 -2.86 1.94 15.94
C GLU A 59 -2.38 2.66 14.67
N ARG A 60 -2.11 1.88 13.60
CA ARG A 60 -1.73 2.40 12.30
C ARG A 60 -2.91 2.68 11.37
N HIS A 61 -4.13 2.40 11.74
CA HIS A 61 -5.31 2.74 10.97
C HIS A 61 -5.70 4.20 11.18
N VAL A 62 -4.78 5.10 10.83
CA VAL A 62 -4.96 6.55 10.95
C VAL A 62 -4.61 7.26 9.64
N LEU A 63 -5.27 8.36 9.41
CA LEU A 63 -5.04 9.22 8.26
C LEU A 63 -5.06 10.71 8.67
N ASP A 64 -4.45 11.55 7.82
CA ASP A 64 -4.56 12.99 7.91
C ASP A 64 -5.23 13.51 6.65
N PHE A 65 -6.05 14.54 6.81
CA PHE A 65 -6.84 15.15 5.74
C PHE A 65 -6.57 16.65 5.61
N TRP A 66 -6.35 17.10 4.39
CA TRP A 66 -6.24 18.50 4.00
C TRP A 66 -7.42 18.84 3.07
N LYS A 67 -8.31 19.68 3.57
CA LYS A 67 -9.48 20.14 2.82
C LYS A 67 -9.09 21.26 1.87
N ALA A 68 -9.40 21.12 0.58
CA ALA A 68 -9.30 22.19 -0.38
C ALA A 68 -10.37 23.26 -0.13
N LYS A 69 -10.06 24.51 -0.50
CA LYS A 69 -11.07 25.57 -0.54
C LYS A 69 -11.92 25.41 -1.79
N SER A 70 -13.17 25.03 -1.63
CA SER A 70 -14.12 24.82 -2.73
C SER A 70 -15.55 24.94 -2.23
N ASP A 71 -16.40 25.64 -2.98
CA ASP A 71 -17.84 25.77 -2.73
C ASP A 71 -18.62 24.53 -3.22
N LYS A 72 -17.97 23.67 -3.99
CA LYS A 72 -18.51 22.40 -4.51
C LYS A 72 -17.71 21.23 -3.94
N PRO A 73 -18.25 20.00 -3.95
CA PRO A 73 -17.46 18.82 -3.62
C PRO A 73 -16.16 18.78 -4.42
N ALA A 74 -15.03 18.70 -3.73
CA ALA A 74 -13.70 18.77 -4.31
C ALA A 74 -13.18 17.37 -4.70
N PRO A 75 -12.43 17.22 -5.82
CA PRO A 75 -11.66 16.02 -6.08
C PRO A 75 -10.69 15.74 -4.95
N LEU A 76 -10.23 14.49 -4.84
CA LEU A 76 -9.33 14.09 -3.77
C LEU A 76 -8.16 13.26 -4.30
N VAL A 77 -6.96 13.52 -3.78
CA VAL A 77 -5.79 12.65 -3.93
C VAL A 77 -5.57 11.84 -2.65
N PHE A 78 -5.66 10.53 -2.77
CA PHE A 78 -5.45 9.55 -1.72
C PHE A 78 -4.01 9.05 -1.78
N VAL A 79 -3.19 9.41 -0.79
CA VAL A 79 -1.73 9.20 -0.82
C VAL A 79 -1.31 8.06 0.09
N ILE A 80 -0.55 7.12 -0.47
CA ILE A 80 -0.08 5.90 0.19
C ILE A 80 1.44 5.91 0.24
N HIS A 81 2.02 5.86 1.45
CA HIS A 81 3.47 5.87 1.61
C HIS A 81 4.14 4.57 1.17
N GLY A 82 5.41 4.68 0.73
CA GLY A 82 6.28 3.53 0.47
C GLY A 82 6.95 3.00 1.72
N GLY A 83 7.95 2.11 1.52
CA GLY A 83 8.73 1.50 2.61
C GLY A 83 8.61 -0.03 2.63
N GLY A 84 8.34 -0.67 1.47
CA GLY A 84 8.29 -2.13 1.34
C GLY A 84 7.24 -2.80 2.22
N TRP A 85 6.16 -2.08 2.56
CA TRP A 85 5.14 -2.50 3.53
C TRP A 85 5.71 -2.90 4.90
N SER A 86 6.95 -2.50 5.21
CA SER A 86 7.65 -2.82 6.47
C SER A 86 8.09 -1.58 7.23
N GLY A 87 7.88 -0.40 6.66
CA GLY A 87 8.25 0.89 7.24
C GLY A 87 7.60 2.06 6.52
N GLY A 88 7.89 3.27 6.98
CA GLY A 88 7.35 4.50 6.41
C GLY A 88 6.12 5.02 7.14
N SER A 89 5.68 6.20 6.76
CA SER A 89 4.50 6.83 7.36
C SER A 89 3.90 7.90 6.46
N LYS A 90 2.68 8.32 6.78
CA LYS A 90 1.92 9.37 6.07
C LYS A 90 2.65 10.71 6.03
N GLU A 91 3.52 10.97 7.01
CA GLU A 91 4.33 12.20 7.11
C GLU A 91 5.32 12.36 5.95
N ARG A 92 5.57 11.30 5.16
CA ARG A 92 6.40 11.36 3.93
C ARG A 92 5.68 11.92 2.70
N LEU A 93 4.49 12.48 2.88
CA LEU A 93 3.62 13.01 1.84
C LEU A 93 4.35 13.81 0.75
N SER A 94 5.24 14.75 1.15
CA SER A 94 6.00 15.61 0.23
C SER A 94 6.94 14.86 -0.73
N ARG A 95 7.21 13.59 -0.49
CA ARG A 95 8.01 12.75 -1.39
C ARG A 95 7.22 12.21 -2.58
N PHE A 96 5.90 12.33 -2.54
CA PHE A 96 5.01 11.66 -3.48
C PHE A 96 4.24 12.65 -4.34
N VAL A 97 3.74 13.71 -3.72
CA VAL A 97 2.98 14.78 -4.37
C VAL A 97 3.31 16.14 -3.74
N ASP A 98 3.08 17.21 -4.48
CA ASP A 98 3.09 18.58 -3.98
C ASP A 98 1.69 18.93 -3.46
N ALA A 99 1.45 18.64 -2.16
CA ALA A 99 0.17 18.89 -1.53
C ALA A 99 -0.25 20.36 -1.55
N PRO A 100 0.63 21.36 -1.30
CA PRO A 100 0.31 22.77 -1.51
C PRO A 100 -0.23 23.10 -2.89
N ALA A 101 0.39 22.54 -3.95
CA ALA A 101 -0.05 22.77 -5.32
C ALA A 101 -1.43 22.13 -5.59
N LEU A 102 -1.69 20.94 -5.08
CA LEU A 102 -2.99 20.26 -5.17
C LEU A 102 -4.07 21.10 -4.47
N LEU A 103 -3.85 21.54 -3.24
CA LEU A 103 -4.78 22.36 -2.48
C LEU A 103 -5.08 23.69 -3.17
N LYS A 104 -4.05 24.35 -3.74
CA LYS A 104 -4.21 25.57 -4.54
C LYS A 104 -5.06 25.33 -5.80
N ALA A 105 -5.00 24.14 -6.36
CA ALA A 105 -5.82 23.74 -7.50
C ALA A 105 -7.24 23.29 -7.12
N GLY A 106 -7.65 23.41 -5.84
CA GLY A 106 -8.97 22.99 -5.38
C GLY A 106 -9.12 21.48 -5.15
N ILE A 107 -8.01 20.75 -5.01
CA ILE A 107 -7.97 19.30 -4.83
C ILE A 107 -7.62 18.99 -3.39
N SER A 108 -8.49 18.28 -2.69
CA SER A 108 -8.24 17.79 -1.32
C SER A 108 -7.21 16.66 -1.29
N VAL A 109 -6.57 16.47 -0.14
CA VAL A 109 -5.53 15.44 0.02
C VAL A 109 -5.79 14.61 1.28
N VAL A 110 -5.60 13.31 1.18
CA VAL A 110 -5.54 12.39 2.32
C VAL A 110 -4.22 11.65 2.28
N ALA A 111 -3.55 11.49 3.42
CA ALA A 111 -2.39 10.62 3.56
C ALA A 111 -2.66 9.58 4.66
N ILE A 112 -2.41 8.31 4.37
CA ILE A 112 -2.75 7.21 5.27
C ILE A 112 -1.50 6.53 5.84
N ASN A 113 -1.63 5.98 7.05
CA ASN A 113 -0.83 4.87 7.54
C ASN A 113 -1.62 3.57 7.34
N TYR A 114 -0.92 2.45 7.30
CA TYR A 114 -1.48 1.10 7.16
C TYR A 114 -0.65 0.11 7.98
N ARG A 115 -1.20 -1.07 8.32
CA ARG A 115 -0.42 -2.14 8.99
C ARG A 115 0.73 -2.57 8.12
N TYR A 116 1.89 -2.79 8.73
CA TYR A 116 3.00 -3.42 8.04
C TYR A 116 2.78 -4.94 7.90
N ILE A 117 3.52 -5.58 7.00
CA ILE A 117 3.45 -7.03 6.80
C ILE A 117 3.78 -7.83 8.07
N HIS A 118 4.64 -7.31 8.95
CA HIS A 118 4.92 -7.95 10.25
C HIS A 118 3.78 -7.78 11.28
N ASN A 119 2.81 -6.89 11.03
CA ASN A 119 1.57 -6.75 11.81
C ASN A 119 0.42 -7.60 11.23
N ALA A 120 0.68 -8.42 10.21
CA ALA A 120 -0.38 -9.15 9.50
C ALA A 120 -1.06 -10.26 10.31
N GLN A 121 -0.53 -10.65 11.48
CA GLN A 121 -1.14 -11.52 12.50
C GLN A 121 -1.91 -12.72 11.91
N GLY A 122 -1.20 -13.61 11.18
CA GLY A 122 -1.80 -14.82 10.61
C GLY A 122 -2.47 -14.65 9.25
N LEU A 123 -2.62 -13.44 8.72
CA LEU A 123 -3.06 -13.23 7.34
C LEU A 123 -2.03 -13.77 6.36
N LYS A 124 -2.50 -14.49 5.34
CA LYS A 124 -1.68 -15.02 4.26
C LYS A 124 -2.24 -14.61 2.91
N PRO A 125 -1.42 -14.09 2.01
CA PRO A 125 -0.03 -13.65 2.26
C PRO A 125 0.01 -12.39 3.15
N PRO A 126 1.17 -12.07 3.77
CA PRO A 126 1.28 -10.90 4.66
C PRO A 126 0.90 -9.56 4.02
N VAL A 127 1.11 -9.41 2.71
CA VAL A 127 0.76 -8.18 1.96
C VAL A 127 -0.74 -7.90 1.94
N LYS A 128 -1.58 -8.91 2.19
CA LYS A 128 -3.03 -8.71 2.35
C LYS A 128 -3.35 -7.63 3.39
N ALA A 129 -2.62 -7.58 4.51
CA ALA A 129 -2.87 -6.58 5.55
C ALA A 129 -2.76 -5.13 5.03
N PRO A 130 -1.62 -4.64 4.51
CA PRO A 130 -1.49 -3.26 4.04
C PRO A 130 -2.38 -2.94 2.84
N LEU A 131 -2.65 -3.88 1.93
CA LEU A 131 -3.49 -3.65 0.77
C LEU A 131 -4.96 -3.45 1.17
N PHE A 132 -5.51 -4.34 2.00
CA PHE A 132 -6.89 -4.22 2.48
C PHE A 132 -7.08 -3.07 3.48
N ASP A 133 -6.03 -2.69 4.22
CA ASP A 133 -6.07 -1.47 5.04
C ASP A 133 -6.20 -0.21 4.16
N ALA A 134 -5.49 -0.16 3.03
CA ALA A 134 -5.61 0.94 2.08
C ALA A 134 -7.00 0.98 1.42
N ALA A 135 -7.56 -0.18 1.06
CA ALA A 135 -8.94 -0.29 0.56
C ALA A 135 -9.95 0.19 1.61
N ARG A 136 -9.82 -0.26 2.86
CA ARG A 136 -10.66 0.18 3.98
C ARG A 136 -10.56 1.68 4.23
N ALA A 137 -9.36 2.24 4.20
CA ALA A 137 -9.16 3.69 4.34
C ALA A 137 -9.83 4.48 3.21
N LEU A 138 -9.78 3.98 1.98
CA LEU A 138 -10.46 4.59 0.83
C LEU A 138 -11.99 4.55 0.98
N GLN A 139 -12.55 3.42 1.41
CA GLN A 139 -13.98 3.29 1.73
C GLN A 139 -14.38 4.25 2.86
N PHE A 140 -13.56 4.35 3.92
CA PHE A 140 -13.80 5.31 5.00
C PHE A 140 -13.81 6.75 4.51
N VAL A 141 -12.86 7.15 3.66
CA VAL A 141 -12.83 8.49 3.06
C VAL A 141 -14.10 8.76 2.24
N ARG A 142 -14.58 7.79 1.47
CA ARG A 142 -15.83 7.91 0.70
C ARG A 142 -17.05 8.05 1.61
N SER A 143 -17.11 7.32 2.72
CA SER A 143 -18.19 7.44 3.70
C SER A 143 -18.26 8.84 4.34
N LYS A 144 -17.13 9.57 4.34
CA LYS A 144 -17.01 10.94 4.85
C LYS A 144 -17.19 12.02 3.80
N ALA A 145 -17.50 11.66 2.56
CA ALA A 145 -17.46 12.60 1.44
C ALA A 145 -18.41 13.81 1.62
N ALA A 146 -19.62 13.60 2.13
CA ALA A 146 -20.55 14.70 2.40
C ALA A 146 -20.03 15.65 3.50
N GLU A 147 -19.51 15.08 4.60
CA GLU A 147 -18.96 15.82 5.74
C GLU A 147 -17.71 16.62 5.35
N TRP A 148 -16.85 16.02 4.52
CA TRP A 148 -15.56 16.58 4.13
C TRP A 148 -15.62 17.41 2.84
N ASN A 149 -16.78 17.48 2.19
CA ASN A 149 -16.99 18.15 0.90
C ASN A 149 -16.11 17.55 -0.22
N ILE A 150 -16.12 16.23 -0.36
CA ILE A 150 -15.36 15.46 -1.35
C ILE A 150 -16.30 14.96 -2.44
N ASP A 151 -15.86 15.06 -3.70
CA ASP A 151 -16.48 14.37 -4.82
C ASP A 151 -16.08 12.89 -4.83
N LYS A 152 -17.03 12.01 -4.48
CA LYS A 152 -16.83 10.56 -4.46
C LYS A 152 -16.38 9.97 -5.81
N THR A 153 -16.74 10.62 -6.91
CA THR A 153 -16.47 10.12 -8.27
C THR A 153 -15.07 10.51 -8.76
N HIS A 154 -14.44 11.48 -8.12
CA HIS A 154 -13.14 12.03 -8.51
C HIS A 154 -12.09 11.81 -7.40
N ILE A 155 -11.81 10.54 -7.07
CA ILE A 155 -10.75 10.17 -6.15
C ILE A 155 -9.63 9.47 -6.91
N ALA A 156 -8.42 10.04 -6.87
CA ALA A 156 -7.21 9.45 -7.46
C ALA A 156 -6.29 8.91 -6.37
N ALA A 157 -5.53 7.84 -6.67
CA ALA A 157 -4.48 7.36 -5.78
C ALA A 157 -3.10 7.87 -6.22
N ALA A 158 -2.24 8.12 -5.22
CA ALA A 158 -0.84 8.45 -5.43
C ALA A 158 0.05 7.76 -4.40
N GLY A 159 1.31 7.52 -4.75
CA GLY A 159 2.27 6.90 -3.84
C GLY A 159 3.59 6.61 -4.49
N SER A 160 4.51 5.99 -3.73
CA SER A 160 5.81 5.58 -4.25
C SER A 160 6.20 4.19 -3.74
N SER A 161 6.95 3.43 -4.55
CA SER A 161 7.45 2.09 -4.19
C SER A 161 6.29 1.18 -3.76
N ALA A 162 6.32 0.58 -2.56
CA ALA A 162 5.21 -0.22 -2.04
C ALA A 162 3.85 0.53 -2.03
N GLY A 163 3.85 1.84 -1.73
CA GLY A 163 2.65 2.66 -1.82
C GLY A 163 2.16 2.85 -3.26
N ALA A 164 3.08 2.92 -4.22
CA ALA A 164 2.74 2.93 -5.64
C ALA A 164 2.17 1.57 -6.10
N CYS A 165 2.75 0.46 -5.65
CA CYS A 165 2.21 -0.88 -5.91
C CYS A 165 0.80 -1.03 -5.32
N THR A 166 0.57 -0.55 -4.08
CA THR A 166 -0.75 -0.52 -3.44
C THR A 166 -1.75 0.35 -4.21
N SER A 167 -1.31 1.53 -4.70
CA SER A 167 -2.15 2.41 -5.52
C SER A 167 -2.54 1.75 -6.85
N LEU A 168 -1.62 1.04 -7.50
CA LEU A 168 -1.90 0.27 -8.71
C LEU A 168 -2.80 -0.94 -8.43
N TRP A 169 -2.64 -1.59 -7.28
CA TRP A 169 -3.52 -2.67 -6.87
C TRP A 169 -4.95 -2.17 -6.69
N LEU A 170 -5.16 -1.04 -5.99
CA LEU A 170 -6.48 -0.41 -5.87
C LEU A 170 -7.06 0.03 -7.22
N LEU A 171 -6.19 0.44 -8.16
CA LEU A 171 -6.63 0.90 -9.49
C LEU A 171 -7.20 -0.24 -10.33
N TYR A 172 -6.57 -1.42 -10.27
CA TYR A 172 -6.83 -2.56 -11.14
C TYR A 172 -7.62 -3.70 -10.47
N HIS A 173 -7.82 -3.63 -9.15
CA HIS A 173 -8.64 -4.61 -8.44
C HIS A 173 -10.13 -4.31 -8.67
N ASP A 174 -10.94 -5.35 -8.78
CA ASP A 174 -12.39 -5.23 -8.78
C ASP A 174 -12.88 -4.45 -7.56
N ASP A 175 -14.07 -3.87 -7.66
CA ASP A 175 -14.64 -3.12 -6.54
C ASP A 175 -14.83 -4.02 -5.32
N LEU A 176 -14.29 -3.59 -4.19
CA LEU A 176 -14.41 -4.30 -2.91
C LEU A 176 -15.64 -3.83 -2.10
N ALA A 177 -16.55 -3.07 -2.70
CA ALA A 177 -17.80 -2.74 -2.05
C ALA A 177 -18.62 -4.00 -1.76
N ASP A 178 -19.13 -4.12 -0.55
CA ASP A 178 -20.09 -5.14 -0.14
C ASP A 178 -21.43 -4.46 0.18
N PRO A 179 -22.36 -4.38 -0.79
CA PRO A 179 -23.64 -3.70 -0.60
C PRO A 179 -24.49 -4.28 0.52
N GLU A 180 -24.33 -5.58 0.81
CA GLU A 180 -25.10 -6.30 1.83
C GLU A 180 -24.46 -6.25 3.21
N SER A 181 -23.29 -5.61 3.36
CA SER A 181 -22.60 -5.53 4.65
C SER A 181 -23.37 -4.68 5.66
N ASP A 182 -23.41 -5.12 6.90
CA ASP A 182 -23.92 -4.32 8.04
C ASP A 182 -23.03 -3.10 8.34
N ASP A 183 -21.77 -3.14 7.91
CA ASP A 183 -20.84 -2.03 8.04
C ASP A 183 -21.03 -1.02 6.89
N PRO A 184 -21.55 0.19 7.16
CA PRO A 184 -21.79 1.18 6.11
C PRO A 184 -20.52 1.62 5.37
N ILE A 185 -19.34 1.47 5.97
CA ILE A 185 -18.08 1.79 5.31
C ILE A 185 -17.74 0.71 4.28
N ALA A 186 -17.99 -0.57 4.56
CA ALA A 186 -17.73 -1.66 3.64
C ALA A 186 -18.63 -1.59 2.37
N ARG A 187 -19.76 -0.87 2.43
CA ARG A 187 -20.64 -0.63 1.27
C ARG A 187 -20.10 0.41 0.29
N GLU A 188 -19.09 1.20 0.68
CA GLU A 188 -18.49 2.20 -0.20
C GLU A 188 -17.52 1.55 -1.20
N SER A 189 -17.51 2.07 -2.43
CA SER A 189 -16.67 1.60 -3.52
C SER A 189 -15.17 1.82 -3.25
N THR A 190 -14.33 0.95 -3.80
CA THR A 190 -12.86 1.12 -3.87
C THR A 190 -12.37 1.58 -5.25
N ARG A 191 -13.25 1.73 -6.24
CA ARG A 191 -12.85 2.16 -7.60
C ARG A 191 -12.26 3.57 -7.58
N LEU A 192 -11.20 3.77 -8.35
CA LEU A 192 -10.50 5.05 -8.47
C LEU A 192 -10.83 5.74 -9.79
N TYR A 193 -10.66 7.04 -9.84
CA TYR A 193 -10.76 7.83 -11.06
C TYR A 193 -9.49 7.74 -11.92
N CYS A 194 -8.33 7.71 -11.29
CA CYS A 194 -7.01 7.48 -11.91
C CYS A 194 -5.96 7.20 -10.83
N ALA A 195 -4.74 6.86 -11.25
CA ALA A 195 -3.59 6.84 -10.34
C ALA A 195 -2.38 7.57 -10.93
N ALA A 196 -1.58 8.20 -10.05
CA ALA A 196 -0.31 8.81 -10.41
C ALA A 196 0.78 8.38 -9.43
N VAL A 197 1.69 7.52 -9.87
CA VAL A 197 2.59 6.79 -8.99
C VAL A 197 4.06 6.92 -9.36
N ASN A 198 4.92 6.85 -8.34
CA ASN A 198 6.36 7.01 -8.46
C ASN A 198 7.08 5.70 -8.17
N ASN A 199 7.98 5.26 -9.06
CA ASN A 199 8.86 4.10 -8.87
C ASN A 199 8.09 2.82 -8.46
N ALA A 200 6.98 2.54 -9.12
CA ALA A 200 6.09 1.43 -8.80
C ALA A 200 6.71 0.07 -9.18
N GLN A 201 6.43 -0.95 -8.36
CA GLN A 201 6.54 -2.34 -8.76
C GLN A 201 5.18 -2.73 -9.35
N SER A 202 5.08 -2.80 -10.68
CA SER A 202 3.81 -3.15 -11.35
C SER A 202 3.50 -4.63 -11.30
N SER A 203 4.49 -5.48 -11.03
CA SER A 203 4.32 -6.92 -10.88
C SER A 203 4.89 -7.43 -9.55
N LEU A 204 4.24 -8.46 -9.01
CA LEU A 204 4.70 -9.28 -7.88
C LEU A 204 4.89 -10.76 -8.29
N ASP A 205 5.00 -11.06 -9.59
CA ASP A 205 5.34 -12.39 -10.09
C ASP A 205 6.86 -12.56 -10.20
N PRO A 206 7.50 -13.46 -9.43
CA PRO A 206 8.95 -13.63 -9.46
C PRO A 206 9.51 -14.03 -10.83
N LYS A 207 8.72 -14.72 -11.67
CA LYS A 207 9.11 -15.07 -13.05
C LYS A 207 9.20 -13.82 -13.92
N GLN A 208 8.21 -12.92 -13.84
CA GLN A 208 8.22 -11.65 -14.55
C GLN A 208 9.35 -10.75 -14.04
N LEU A 209 9.50 -10.64 -12.72
CA LEU A 209 10.59 -9.88 -12.09
C LEU A 209 11.95 -10.33 -12.59
N LYS A 210 12.20 -11.63 -12.62
CA LYS A 210 13.46 -12.22 -13.11
C LYS A 210 13.68 -11.97 -14.60
N ALA A 211 12.63 -12.08 -15.41
CA ALA A 211 12.71 -11.87 -16.86
C ALA A 211 12.94 -10.39 -17.22
N TRP A 212 12.25 -9.48 -16.52
CA TRP A 212 12.35 -8.04 -16.79
C TRP A 212 13.63 -7.42 -16.24
N THR A 213 14.09 -7.92 -15.09
CA THR A 213 15.25 -7.37 -14.38
C THR A 213 15.99 -8.54 -13.69
N PRO A 214 16.99 -9.15 -14.35
CA PRO A 214 17.62 -10.40 -13.92
C PRO A 214 18.25 -10.39 -12.52
N ASN A 215 18.65 -9.21 -12.04
CA ASN A 215 19.20 -9.03 -10.70
C ASN A 215 18.15 -8.57 -9.65
N SER A 216 16.84 -8.68 -9.95
CA SER A 216 15.77 -8.39 -8.97
C SER A 216 15.84 -9.35 -7.78
N LYS A 217 15.63 -8.80 -6.59
CA LYS A 217 15.52 -9.54 -5.32
C LYS A 217 14.27 -9.13 -4.53
N TYR A 218 13.37 -8.38 -5.14
CA TYR A 218 12.19 -7.80 -4.51
C TYR A 218 10.98 -8.75 -4.59
N GLY A 219 10.00 -8.53 -3.72
CA GLY A 219 8.65 -9.10 -3.80
C GLY A 219 8.42 -10.29 -2.85
N GLY A 220 9.42 -11.13 -2.57
CA GLY A 220 9.25 -12.33 -1.74
C GLY A 220 8.71 -12.05 -0.34
N HIS A 221 9.12 -10.94 0.28
CA HIS A 221 8.66 -10.53 1.61
C HIS A 221 7.14 -10.25 1.67
N ALA A 222 6.57 -9.78 0.56
CA ALA A 222 5.13 -9.56 0.45
C ALA A 222 4.31 -10.86 0.63
N PHE A 223 4.91 -11.99 0.24
CA PHE A 223 4.32 -13.32 0.33
C PHE A 223 4.91 -14.16 1.49
N GLY A 224 5.67 -13.54 2.39
CA GLY A 224 6.27 -14.22 3.54
C GLY A 224 7.49 -15.08 3.19
N MET A 225 8.08 -14.91 2.01
CA MET A 225 9.27 -15.63 1.56
C MET A 225 10.54 -14.95 2.06
N LYS A 226 11.52 -15.74 2.49
CA LYS A 226 12.78 -15.25 3.08
C LYS A 226 13.81 -14.81 2.04
N SER A 227 13.70 -15.32 0.82
CA SER A 227 14.62 -14.99 -0.28
C SER A 227 13.88 -14.92 -1.62
N PHE A 228 14.53 -14.31 -2.61
CA PHE A 228 13.98 -14.29 -3.98
C PHE A 228 14.00 -15.68 -4.63
N ASP A 229 15.01 -16.52 -4.32
CA ASP A 229 15.09 -17.88 -4.86
C ASP A 229 13.94 -18.74 -4.31
N GLN A 230 13.62 -18.62 -3.02
CA GLN A 230 12.42 -19.25 -2.45
C GLN A 230 11.16 -18.74 -3.13
N PHE A 231 11.04 -17.43 -3.33
CA PHE A 231 9.89 -16.81 -3.99
C PHE A 231 9.69 -17.34 -5.41
N LEU A 232 10.79 -17.53 -6.15
CA LEU A 232 10.75 -18.10 -7.50
C LEU A 232 10.40 -19.59 -7.49
N ALA A 233 10.98 -20.36 -6.56
CA ALA A 233 10.70 -21.80 -6.42
C ALA A 233 9.23 -22.07 -6.03
N GLU A 234 8.68 -21.26 -5.13
CA GLU A 234 7.30 -21.39 -4.64
C GLU A 234 6.25 -20.80 -5.61
N ARG A 235 6.65 -20.19 -6.72
CA ARG A 235 5.75 -19.49 -7.64
C ARG A 235 4.49 -20.27 -8.00
N LYS A 236 4.63 -21.57 -8.28
CA LYS A 236 3.49 -22.43 -8.66
C LYS A 236 2.47 -22.56 -7.52
N ASN A 237 2.95 -22.69 -6.29
CA ASN A 237 2.11 -22.85 -5.11
C ASN A 237 1.40 -21.56 -4.70
N ILE A 238 2.00 -20.40 -4.99
CA ILE A 238 1.46 -19.08 -4.66
C ILE A 238 0.83 -18.36 -5.87
N LEU A 239 0.63 -19.05 -6.97
CA LEU A 239 0.06 -18.45 -8.18
C LEU A 239 -1.29 -17.74 -7.93
N PRO A 240 -2.23 -18.28 -7.12
CA PRO A 240 -3.46 -17.57 -6.77
C PRO A 240 -3.20 -16.22 -6.06
N TRP A 241 -2.18 -16.16 -5.19
CA TRP A 241 -1.80 -14.90 -4.54
C TRP A 241 -1.19 -13.89 -5.53
N ILE A 242 -0.39 -14.39 -6.49
CA ILE A 242 0.18 -13.52 -7.54
C ILE A 242 -0.95 -12.93 -8.38
N GLN A 243 -1.96 -13.72 -8.73
CA GLN A 243 -3.13 -13.27 -9.48
C GLN A 243 -3.94 -12.22 -8.71
N GLU A 244 -4.08 -12.39 -7.40
CA GLU A 244 -4.85 -11.50 -6.52
C GLU A 244 -4.11 -10.19 -6.16
N TYR A 245 -2.77 -10.24 -6.00
CA TYR A 245 -2.03 -9.11 -5.41
C TYR A 245 -1.06 -8.43 -6.37
N SER A 246 -0.85 -8.94 -7.57
CA SER A 246 0.03 -8.34 -8.57
C SER A 246 -0.75 -7.39 -9.48
N PRO A 247 -0.50 -6.07 -9.47
CA PRO A 247 -1.23 -5.12 -10.30
C PRO A 247 -1.25 -5.48 -11.80
N TYR A 248 -0.13 -5.95 -12.33
CA TYR A 248 0.00 -6.38 -13.72
C TYR A 248 -0.96 -7.53 -14.10
N ALA A 249 -1.22 -8.44 -13.15
CA ALA A 249 -2.11 -9.58 -13.37
C ALA A 249 -3.59 -9.18 -13.33
N LEU A 250 -3.92 -8.14 -12.58
CA LEU A 250 -5.28 -7.64 -12.38
C LEU A 250 -5.76 -6.72 -13.52
N ALA A 251 -4.83 -6.05 -14.22
CA ALA A 251 -5.19 -5.04 -15.22
C ALA A 251 -6.15 -5.58 -16.30
N SER A 252 -7.28 -4.92 -16.48
CA SER A 252 -8.40 -5.22 -17.39
C SER A 252 -8.80 -4.01 -18.25
N SER A 253 -9.62 -4.20 -19.27
CA SER A 253 -9.94 -3.15 -20.25
C SER A 253 -10.87 -2.04 -19.73
N ASP A 254 -11.49 -2.20 -18.57
CA ASP A 254 -12.38 -1.20 -17.94
C ASP A 254 -11.68 -0.37 -16.87
N ASP A 255 -10.36 -0.53 -16.73
CA ASP A 255 -9.59 0.15 -15.70
C ASP A 255 -9.29 1.61 -16.03
N PRO A 256 -9.15 2.45 -14.99
CA PRO A 256 -8.90 3.88 -15.15
C PRO A 256 -7.48 4.17 -15.64
N PRO A 257 -7.24 5.41 -16.15
CA PRO A 257 -5.93 5.83 -16.64
C PRO A 257 -4.87 5.92 -15.53
N VAL A 258 -3.60 5.72 -15.91
CA VAL A 258 -2.46 5.74 -14.99
C VAL A 258 -1.30 6.59 -15.49
N TYR A 259 -0.65 7.28 -14.56
CA TYR A 259 0.63 7.97 -14.73
C TYR A 259 1.72 7.26 -13.94
N LEU A 260 2.84 6.96 -14.60
CA LEU A 260 3.98 6.24 -14.04
C LEU A 260 5.25 7.09 -14.15
N TYR A 261 5.86 7.43 -13.03
CA TYR A 261 7.13 8.15 -13.00
C TYR A 261 8.24 7.31 -12.40
N TYR A 262 9.38 7.24 -13.10
CA TYR A 262 10.60 6.59 -12.63
C TYR A 262 11.78 7.56 -12.66
N LYS A 263 12.43 7.73 -11.52
CA LYS A 263 13.60 8.60 -11.39
C LYS A 263 14.82 8.06 -12.16
N GLY A 264 14.85 6.76 -12.41
CA GLY A 264 15.93 6.05 -13.07
C GLY A 264 16.02 6.32 -14.57
N PRO A 265 17.02 5.71 -15.23
CA PRO A 265 17.21 5.81 -16.68
C PRO A 265 16.08 5.11 -17.46
N ALA A 266 16.14 5.20 -18.79
CA ALA A 266 15.28 4.48 -19.70
C ALA A 266 15.23 2.98 -19.37
N PRO A 267 14.09 2.30 -19.63
CA PRO A 267 13.96 0.88 -19.38
C PRO A 267 14.95 0.07 -20.25
N ALA A 268 15.46 -1.02 -19.68
CA ALA A 268 16.35 -1.96 -20.35
C ALA A 268 15.96 -3.39 -19.93
N ILE A 269 14.91 -3.91 -20.54
CA ILE A 269 14.35 -5.24 -20.25
C ILE A 269 15.41 -6.33 -20.46
N GLY A 270 15.47 -7.28 -19.53
CA GLY A 270 16.42 -8.40 -19.56
C GLY A 270 17.86 -8.01 -19.22
N LYS A 271 18.08 -6.77 -18.77
CA LYS A 271 19.42 -6.30 -18.35
C LYS A 271 19.44 -6.01 -16.84
N PRO A 272 20.54 -6.31 -16.13
CA PRO A 272 20.73 -5.91 -14.75
C PRO A 272 20.60 -4.39 -14.58
N GLN A 273 19.97 -3.96 -13.52
CA GLN A 273 19.72 -2.55 -13.19
C GLN A 273 20.49 -2.14 -11.94
N LYS A 274 20.91 -0.86 -11.88
CA LYS A 274 21.56 -0.31 -10.67
C LYS A 274 20.60 -0.33 -9.48
N ASP A 275 19.35 0.04 -9.69
CA ASP A 275 18.25 -0.10 -8.73
C ASP A 275 17.19 -1.04 -9.34
N PRO A 276 17.32 -2.36 -9.10
CA PRO A 276 16.41 -3.35 -9.68
C PRO A 276 15.01 -3.31 -9.07
N THR A 277 14.82 -2.60 -7.96
CA THR A 277 13.52 -2.46 -7.28
C THR A 277 12.69 -1.31 -7.86
N HIS A 278 13.34 -0.24 -8.36
CA HIS A 278 12.66 0.97 -8.82
C HIS A 278 13.00 1.31 -10.28
N THR A 279 13.23 0.31 -11.09
CA THR A 279 13.57 0.47 -12.52
C THR A 279 12.34 0.77 -13.37
N ALA A 280 12.53 1.59 -14.43
CA ALA A 280 11.50 1.87 -15.42
C ALA A 280 11.06 0.62 -16.24
N ASN A 281 11.74 -0.53 -16.08
CA ASN A 281 11.32 -1.80 -16.67
C ASN A 281 9.89 -2.17 -16.25
N PHE A 282 9.54 -1.92 -14.96
CA PHE A 282 8.17 -2.12 -14.46
C PHE A 282 7.15 -1.22 -15.17
N GLY A 283 7.54 0.04 -15.39
CA GLY A 283 6.69 1.01 -16.08
C GLY A 283 6.46 0.64 -17.53
N LEU A 284 7.52 0.27 -18.27
CA LEU A 284 7.40 -0.13 -19.66
C LEU A 284 6.49 -1.35 -19.82
N LYS A 285 6.67 -2.38 -18.99
CA LYS A 285 5.85 -3.59 -19.07
C LYS A 285 4.38 -3.32 -18.72
N LEU A 286 4.11 -2.45 -17.77
CA LEU A 286 2.74 -2.05 -17.50
C LEU A 286 2.15 -1.19 -18.64
N GLN A 287 2.94 -0.28 -19.23
CA GLN A 287 2.49 0.50 -20.38
C GLN A 287 2.14 -0.40 -21.58
N GLU A 288 2.99 -1.37 -21.93
CA GLU A 288 2.71 -2.38 -22.96
C GLU A 288 1.38 -3.11 -22.65
N ARG A 289 1.17 -3.51 -21.39
CA ARG A 289 -0.08 -4.14 -20.97
C ARG A 289 -1.29 -3.23 -21.09
N CYS A 290 -1.16 -1.97 -20.72
CA CYS A 290 -2.22 -0.97 -20.89
C CYS A 290 -2.55 -0.77 -22.38
N GLU A 291 -1.54 -0.71 -23.27
CA GLU A 291 -1.73 -0.60 -24.72
C GLU A 291 -2.52 -1.80 -25.28
N GLU A 292 -2.18 -3.03 -24.85
CA GLU A 292 -2.92 -4.26 -25.22
C GLU A 292 -4.41 -4.20 -24.80
N LEU A 293 -4.69 -3.54 -23.68
CA LEU A 293 -6.05 -3.41 -23.09
C LEU A 293 -6.78 -2.15 -23.56
N GLY A 294 -6.15 -1.27 -24.33
CA GLY A 294 -6.74 0.00 -24.76
C GLY A 294 -6.79 1.06 -23.66
N LEU A 295 -5.99 0.90 -22.61
CA LEU A 295 -5.95 1.82 -21.46
C LEU A 295 -4.97 2.97 -21.68
N SER A 296 -5.27 4.14 -21.11
CA SER A 296 -4.35 5.29 -21.12
C SER A 296 -3.28 5.13 -20.02
N CYS A 297 -2.01 5.04 -20.46
CA CYS A 297 -0.85 4.96 -19.56
C CYS A 297 0.22 5.94 -20.00
N GLU A 298 0.55 6.91 -19.15
CA GLU A 298 1.68 7.82 -19.38
C GLU A 298 2.90 7.35 -18.58
N LEU A 299 3.98 7.03 -19.28
CA LEU A 299 5.24 6.61 -18.68
C LEU A 299 6.31 7.68 -18.81
N VAL A 300 6.88 8.10 -17.68
CA VAL A 300 7.95 9.09 -17.59
C VAL A 300 9.16 8.52 -16.85
N TYR A 301 10.34 8.70 -17.45
CA TYR A 301 11.64 8.34 -16.88
C TYR A 301 12.71 9.33 -17.33
N LYS A 302 13.89 9.30 -16.73
CA LYS A 302 14.98 10.19 -17.11
C LYS A 302 15.39 9.99 -18.58
N GLY A 303 15.20 11.03 -19.40
CA GLY A 303 15.48 11.01 -20.84
C GLY A 303 14.30 10.60 -21.73
N ALA A 304 13.09 10.46 -21.17
CA ALA A 304 11.88 10.27 -21.98
C ALA A 304 11.64 11.46 -22.92
N LYS A 305 11.37 11.17 -24.22
CA LYS A 305 11.30 12.21 -25.27
C LYS A 305 9.93 12.92 -25.34
N LYS A 306 8.85 12.25 -24.96
CA LYS A 306 7.48 12.78 -25.05
C LYS A 306 6.86 12.76 -23.67
N VAL A 307 7.12 13.81 -22.87
CA VAL A 307 6.58 13.97 -21.53
C VAL A 307 5.45 14.98 -21.58
N LYS A 308 4.22 14.53 -21.34
CA LYS A 308 3.04 15.41 -21.29
C LYS A 308 2.93 16.09 -19.93
N HIS A 309 3.18 15.33 -18.86
CA HIS A 309 3.16 15.85 -17.49
C HIS A 309 4.51 15.58 -16.82
N LYS A 310 5.12 16.62 -16.25
CA LYS A 310 6.48 16.53 -15.65
C LYS A 310 6.57 15.66 -14.41
N ASP A 311 5.46 15.55 -13.65
CA ASP A 311 5.37 14.81 -12.39
C ASP A 311 3.93 14.39 -12.08
N ALA A 312 3.75 13.58 -11.05
CA ALA A 312 2.45 13.07 -10.60
C ALA A 312 1.46 14.20 -10.27
N THR A 313 1.93 15.29 -9.65
CA THR A 313 1.08 16.43 -9.28
C THR A 313 0.54 17.14 -10.50
N ALA A 314 1.38 17.40 -11.49
CA ALA A 314 0.97 18.01 -12.76
C ALA A 314 -0.07 17.15 -13.51
N TYR A 315 0.13 15.83 -13.54
CA TYR A 315 -0.82 14.89 -14.13
C TYR A 315 -2.16 14.93 -13.41
N LEU A 316 -2.17 14.85 -12.08
CA LEU A 316 -3.40 14.86 -11.26
C LEU A 316 -4.19 16.16 -11.46
N ILE A 317 -3.53 17.32 -11.40
CA ILE A 317 -4.18 18.61 -11.63
C ILE A 317 -4.78 18.67 -13.03
N ALA A 318 -4.05 18.27 -14.05
CA ALA A 318 -4.53 18.27 -15.44
C ALA A 318 -5.71 17.30 -15.63
N THR A 319 -5.67 16.12 -15.00
CA THR A 319 -6.70 15.09 -15.13
C THR A 319 -8.01 15.54 -14.46
N PHE A 320 -7.96 16.10 -13.25
CA PHE A 320 -9.16 16.60 -12.58
C PHE A 320 -9.75 17.89 -13.22
N ASN A 321 -8.91 18.66 -13.93
CA ASN A 321 -9.38 19.87 -14.64
C ASN A 321 -9.92 19.59 -16.04
N LYS A 322 -9.85 18.36 -16.55
CA LYS A 322 -10.51 18.01 -17.81
C LYS A 322 -12.01 18.12 -17.62
N LYS A 323 -12.64 19.04 -18.39
CA LYS A 323 -14.10 19.11 -18.45
C LYS A 323 -14.61 17.81 -19.08
N ALA A 324 -15.59 17.17 -18.44
CA ALA A 324 -16.32 16.07 -19.04
C ALA A 324 -16.82 16.53 -20.43
N GLY A 325 -16.34 15.91 -21.50
CA GLY A 325 -16.88 16.13 -22.86
C GLY A 325 -16.02 16.94 -23.84
N LYS A 326 -14.70 17.00 -23.70
CA LYS A 326 -13.78 17.46 -24.78
C LYS A 326 -12.60 16.48 -24.87
N ASP A 327 -12.81 15.37 -25.55
CA ASP A 327 -11.76 14.59 -26.22
C ASP A 327 -11.70 14.98 -27.69
#